data_b9556044e356dc53e9adcee260f8c4fd
#
_entry.id   b9556044e356dc53e9adcee260f8c4fd
#
_cell.length_a   1.000
_cell.length_b   1.000
_cell.length_c   1.000
_cell.angle_alpha   90.00
_cell.angle_beta   90.00
_cell.angle_gamma   90.00
#
_symmetry.space_group_name_H-M   'P 1'
#
loop_
_entity.id
_entity.type
_entity.pdbx_description
1 polymer ?
#
loop_
_entity_poly.entity_id
_entity_poly.type
_entity_poly.pdbx_seq_one_letter_code
_entity_poly.pdbx_strand_id
1 'polypeptide(L)'
;MAIGLSSVTADGLGLDNPRTSEDAQEKEKRLVKVTWRDILQCSGWEKADDVKAPQFISIGWLISRSGHEVKIANTLDYNDAFDDAKDEPKPVPYGVTVFPAGCVDDIEFIEYSFE
;
A
#
# COMPACT_ATOMS: atom_id res chain seq x y z
N MET A 1 -5.98 0.42 -20.95
CA MET A 1 -5.92 0.94 -19.59
C MET A 1 -4.97 2.12 -19.52
N ALA A 2 -5.41 3.15 -18.88
CA ALA A 2 -4.59 4.32 -18.67
C ALA A 2 -4.36 4.49 -17.19
N ILE A 3 -3.16 4.88 -16.82
CA ILE A 3 -2.82 5.11 -15.43
C ILE A 3 -2.37 6.55 -15.30
N GLY A 4 -3.08 7.29 -14.47
CA GLY A 4 -2.69 8.64 -14.14
C GLY A 4 -2.28 8.70 -12.69
N LEU A 5 -1.29 9.51 -12.42
CA LEU A 5 -0.83 9.69 -11.06
C LEU A 5 -1.48 10.91 -10.46
N SER A 6 -2.21 10.70 -9.41
CA SER A 6 -2.75 11.77 -8.62
C SER A 6 -2.02 11.72 -7.29
N SER A 7 -1.14 12.66 -7.12
CA SER A 7 -0.27 12.64 -5.97
C SER A 7 -0.99 13.24 -4.78
N VAL A 8 -1.54 12.40 -3.96
CA VAL A 8 -2.13 12.83 -2.70
C VAL A 8 -1.32 12.17 -1.61
N THR A 9 -0.41 12.94 -1.07
CA THR A 9 0.47 12.42 -0.04
C THR A 9 -0.30 12.28 1.25
N ALA A 10 -0.15 11.14 1.88
CA ALA A 10 -0.82 10.89 3.14
C ALA A 10 0.03 11.46 4.25
N ASP A 11 -0.46 12.49 4.88
CA ASP A 11 0.23 13.11 5.99
C ASP A 11 0.39 12.12 7.11
N GLY A 12 1.61 11.97 7.58
CA GLY A 12 1.85 11.11 8.70
C GLY A 12 1.36 9.71 8.49
N LEU A 13 1.44 9.24 7.23
CA LEU A 13 1.03 7.88 6.90
C LEU A 13 -0.43 7.63 7.25
N GLY A 14 -1.22 8.66 7.13
CA GLY A 14 -2.63 8.52 7.38
C GLY A 14 -3.00 8.57 8.85
N LEU A 15 -2.13 9.17 9.63
CA LEU A 15 -2.40 9.24 11.06
C LEU A 15 -3.50 10.19 11.41
N ASP A 16 -3.73 11.19 10.56
CA ASP A 16 -4.80 12.13 10.82
C ASP A 16 -6.03 11.67 10.10
N ASN A 17 -6.99 11.30 10.82
CA ASN A 17 -8.31 10.93 10.35
C ASN A 17 -8.24 9.87 9.24
N PRO A 18 -7.54 8.79 9.45
CA PRO A 18 -7.47 7.75 8.44
C PRO A 18 -8.79 7.02 8.27
N ARG A 19 -9.66 7.09 9.26
CA ARG A 19 -10.87 6.29 9.25
C ARG A 19 -11.77 6.62 8.08
N THR A 20 -11.94 7.89 7.78
CA THR A 20 -12.79 8.28 6.67
C THR A 20 -12.25 7.76 5.36
N SER A 21 -10.95 7.89 5.17
CA SER A 21 -10.32 7.39 3.96
C SER A 21 -10.45 5.89 3.84
N GLU A 22 -10.27 5.21 4.94
CA GLU A 22 -10.32 3.76 4.92
C GLU A 22 -11.71 3.26 4.61
N ASP A 23 -12.72 3.90 5.16
CA ASP A 23 -14.08 3.50 4.89
C ASP A 23 -14.40 3.65 3.41
N ALA A 24 -13.95 4.73 2.80
CA ALA A 24 -14.19 4.93 1.39
C ALA A 24 -13.43 3.90 0.56
N GLN A 25 -12.23 3.54 1.00
CA GLN A 25 -11.39 2.63 0.24
C GLN A 25 -11.84 1.19 0.34
N GLU A 26 -12.55 0.83 1.40
CA GLU A 26 -13.03 -0.53 1.53
C GLU A 26 -14.02 -0.90 0.45
N LYS A 27 -14.80 0.07 0.00
CA LYS A 27 -15.79 -0.21 -1.03
C LYS A 27 -15.14 -0.35 -2.40
N GLU A 28 -14.09 0.43 -2.64
CA GLU A 28 -13.36 0.35 -3.89
C GLU A 28 -11.91 0.23 -3.53
N LYS A 29 -11.29 -0.83 -3.95
CA LYS A 29 -9.88 -0.97 -3.69
C LYS A 29 -9.10 0.09 -4.43
N ARG A 30 -8.26 0.79 -3.72
CA ARG A 30 -7.46 1.87 -4.27
C ARG A 30 -6.06 1.37 -4.55
N LEU A 31 -5.55 1.78 -5.68
CA LEU A 31 -4.19 1.46 -6.06
C LEU A 31 -3.26 2.50 -5.45
N VAL A 32 -2.18 2.06 -4.84
CA VAL A 32 -1.25 2.96 -4.17
C VAL A 32 0.18 2.63 -4.53
N LYS A 33 1.01 3.65 -4.46
CA LYS A 33 2.45 3.53 -4.56
C LYS A 33 3.01 3.79 -3.16
N VAL A 34 3.75 2.83 -2.64
CA VAL A 34 4.35 2.92 -1.31
C VAL A 34 5.85 3.06 -1.48
N THR A 35 6.40 4.14 -0.98
CA THR A 35 7.84 4.35 -0.92
C THR A 35 8.30 3.99 0.48
N TRP A 36 9.21 3.03 0.58
CA TRP A 36 9.59 2.48 1.88
C TRP A 36 11.07 2.16 1.93
N ARG A 37 11.56 1.95 3.13
CA ARG A 37 12.96 1.63 3.35
C ARG A 37 13.07 0.32 4.09
N ASP A 38 14.04 -0.47 3.68
CA ASP A 38 14.31 -1.73 4.31
C ASP A 38 15.51 -1.60 5.23
N ILE A 39 15.68 -2.57 6.10
CA ILE A 39 16.88 -2.63 6.91
C ILE A 39 18.00 -3.19 6.07
N LEU A 40 19.19 -2.78 6.43
CA LEU A 40 20.39 -3.26 5.76
C LEU A 40 21.42 -3.57 6.84
N GLN A 41 21.93 -4.79 6.78
CA GLN A 41 23.02 -5.18 7.66
C GLN A 41 24.24 -5.43 6.81
N CYS A 42 25.33 -4.85 7.23
CA CYS A 42 26.58 -4.99 6.51
C CYS A 42 27.64 -5.52 7.46
N SER A 43 28.22 -6.66 7.11
CA SER A 43 29.23 -7.28 7.97
C SER A 43 30.62 -7.18 7.38
N GLY A 44 30.80 -6.33 6.37
CA GLY A 44 32.09 -6.14 5.73
C GLY A 44 32.87 -4.98 6.30
N TRP A 45 33.68 -4.39 5.45
CA TRP A 45 34.60 -3.32 5.85
C TRP A 45 34.07 -1.93 5.49
N GLU A 46 32.78 -1.83 5.19
CA GLU A 46 32.20 -0.55 4.84
C GLU A 46 32.17 0.38 6.02
N LYS A 47 32.36 1.66 5.74
CA LYS A 47 32.24 2.68 6.76
C LYS A 47 30.77 2.94 7.05
N ALA A 48 30.47 3.27 8.30
CA ALA A 48 29.10 3.48 8.71
C ALA A 48 28.39 4.53 7.86
N ASP A 49 29.10 5.58 7.47
CA ASP A 49 28.51 6.66 6.68
C ASP A 49 28.08 6.19 5.29
N ASP A 50 28.68 5.12 4.80
CA ASP A 50 28.39 4.60 3.46
C ASP A 50 27.27 3.56 3.49
N VAL A 51 26.81 3.16 4.67
CA VAL A 51 25.78 2.12 4.81
C VAL A 51 24.47 2.84 5.07
N LYS A 52 23.55 2.77 4.11
CA LYS A 52 22.27 3.46 4.21
C LYS A 52 21.15 2.50 3.92
N ALA A 53 20.03 2.72 4.59
CA ALA A 53 18.85 1.90 4.38
C ALA A 53 18.35 2.08 2.94
N PRO A 54 18.23 1.02 2.17
CA PRO A 54 17.79 1.15 0.77
C PRO A 54 16.33 1.54 0.69
N GLN A 55 16.01 2.33 -0.31
CA GLN A 55 14.66 2.77 -0.53
C GLN A 55 14.06 2.00 -1.70
N PHE A 56 12.84 1.55 -1.52
CA PHE A 56 12.12 0.77 -2.52
C PHE A 56 10.76 1.39 -2.78
N ILE A 57 10.20 1.03 -3.90
CA ILE A 57 8.85 1.43 -4.28
C ILE A 57 8.07 0.17 -4.60
N SER A 58 6.91 0.05 -3.98
CA SER A 58 5.99 -1.04 -4.23
C SER A 58 4.64 -0.48 -4.62
N ILE A 59 3.96 -1.17 -5.51
CA ILE A 59 2.65 -0.75 -5.98
C ILE A 59 1.68 -1.89 -5.74
N GLY A 60 0.51 -1.56 -5.24
CA GLY A 60 -0.51 -2.57 -5.00
C GLY A 60 -1.82 -1.95 -4.57
N TRP A 61 -2.79 -2.80 -4.35
CA TRP A 61 -4.10 -2.42 -3.86
C TRP A 61 -4.01 -2.22 -2.35
N LEU A 62 -4.46 -1.08 -1.88
CA LEU A 62 -4.41 -0.79 -0.44
C LEU A 62 -5.47 -1.64 0.27
N ILE A 63 -5.02 -2.43 1.21
CA ILE A 63 -5.91 -3.24 2.03
C ILE A 63 -6.27 -2.51 3.31
N SER A 64 -5.26 -1.99 3.99
CA SER A 64 -5.49 -1.27 5.23
C SER A 64 -4.26 -0.44 5.57
N ARG A 65 -4.47 0.55 6.42
CA ARG A 65 -3.35 1.30 6.97
C ARG A 65 -3.74 1.82 8.33
N SER A 66 -2.74 1.91 9.19
CA SER A 66 -2.94 2.37 10.54
C SER A 66 -1.67 3.08 10.97
N GLY A 67 -1.61 3.49 12.22
CA GLY A 67 -0.38 4.04 12.74
C GLY A 67 0.72 3.02 12.91
N HIS A 68 0.39 1.75 12.75
CA HIS A 68 1.35 0.67 12.97
C HIS A 68 1.82 0.03 11.68
N GLU A 69 0.97 -0.07 10.69
CA GLU A 69 1.35 -0.80 9.49
C GLU A 69 0.50 -0.40 8.29
N VAL A 70 1.08 -0.66 7.11
CA VAL A 70 0.42 -0.47 5.83
C VAL A 70 0.41 -1.81 5.13
N LYS A 71 -0.73 -2.19 4.58
CA LYS A 71 -0.90 -3.51 3.97
C LYS A 71 -1.41 -3.33 2.55
N ILE A 72 -0.71 -3.92 1.59
CA ILE A 72 -1.13 -3.88 0.20
C ILE A 72 -1.15 -5.29 -0.37
N ALA A 73 -1.89 -5.47 -1.46
CA ALA A 73 -1.95 -6.75 -2.15
C ALA A 73 -1.65 -6.54 -3.62
N ASN A 74 -1.01 -7.52 -4.23
CA ASN A 74 -0.72 -7.43 -5.66
C ASN A 74 -1.80 -8.07 -6.52
N THR A 75 -2.73 -8.80 -5.92
CA THR A 75 -3.74 -9.55 -6.66
C THR A 75 -5.05 -9.51 -5.91
N LEU A 76 -6.13 -9.31 -6.64
CA LEU A 76 -7.48 -9.37 -6.09
C LEU A 76 -8.24 -10.47 -6.80
N ASP A 77 -8.80 -11.40 -6.02
CA ASP A 77 -9.56 -12.51 -6.53
C ASP A 77 -11.04 -12.18 -6.47
N TYR A 78 -11.65 -12.03 -7.62
CA TYR A 78 -13.06 -11.71 -7.72
C TYR A 78 -13.94 -12.95 -7.85
N ASN A 79 -13.35 -14.12 -8.03
CA ASN A 79 -14.15 -15.33 -8.19
C ASN A 79 -14.92 -15.64 -6.92
N ASP A 80 -14.25 -15.65 -5.80
CA ASP A 80 -14.91 -15.94 -4.53
C ASP A 80 -15.83 -14.82 -4.08
N ALA A 81 -15.65 -13.66 -4.64
CA ALA A 81 -16.43 -12.51 -4.23
C ALA A 81 -17.91 -12.67 -4.57
N PHE A 82 -18.23 -13.53 -5.52
CA PHE A 82 -19.61 -13.70 -6.01
C PHE A 82 -20.30 -14.93 -5.46
N ASP A 83 -19.63 -15.66 -4.60
CA ASP A 83 -20.22 -16.87 -4.03
C ASP A 83 -21.30 -16.56 -3.01
N ASP A 84 -21.16 -15.46 -2.33
CA ASP A 84 -22.16 -15.04 -1.36
C ASP A 84 -23.26 -14.31 -2.09
N ALA A 85 -24.46 -14.51 -1.63
CA ALA A 85 -25.56 -13.75 -2.16
C ALA A 85 -25.58 -12.34 -1.57
N LYS A 86 -24.45 -11.74 -1.48
CA LYS A 86 -24.32 -10.41 -0.91
C LYS A 86 -24.49 -9.36 -1.98
N ASP A 87 -24.80 -8.18 -1.54
CA ASP A 87 -25.07 -7.10 -2.46
C ASP A 87 -23.85 -6.63 -3.21
N GLU A 88 -22.70 -6.68 -2.58
CA GLU A 88 -21.48 -6.14 -3.18
C GLU A 88 -20.40 -7.19 -3.15
N PRO A 89 -19.71 -7.38 -4.26
CA PRO A 89 -18.59 -8.30 -4.28
C PRO A 89 -17.43 -7.74 -3.44
N LYS A 90 -16.80 -8.63 -2.71
CA LYS A 90 -15.62 -8.29 -1.93
C LYS A 90 -14.48 -9.17 -2.38
N PRO A 91 -13.62 -8.65 -3.22
CA PRO A 91 -12.51 -9.46 -3.71
C PRO A 91 -11.60 -9.88 -2.58
N VAL A 92 -11.02 -11.04 -2.71
CA VAL A 92 -10.11 -11.61 -1.73
C VAL A 92 -8.68 -11.23 -2.14
N PRO A 93 -7.94 -10.56 -1.28
CA PRO A 93 -6.58 -10.14 -1.64
C PRO A 93 -5.58 -11.28 -1.45
N TYR A 94 -4.64 -11.34 -2.36
CA TYR A 94 -3.52 -12.25 -2.30
C TYR A 94 -2.25 -11.50 -2.61
N GLY A 95 -1.10 -12.12 -2.29
CA GLY A 95 0.17 -11.46 -2.48
C GLY A 95 0.29 -10.24 -1.60
N VAL A 96 0.04 -10.44 -0.32
CA VAL A 96 -0.05 -9.34 0.62
C VAL A 96 1.32 -9.01 1.17
N THR A 97 1.64 -7.72 1.19
CA THR A 97 2.84 -7.20 1.82
C THR A 97 2.42 -6.29 2.95
N VAL A 98 3.07 -6.47 4.09
CA VAL A 98 2.80 -5.64 5.26
C VAL A 98 4.07 -4.86 5.58
N PHE A 99 3.93 -3.54 5.61
CA PHE A 99 5.04 -2.66 5.94
C PHE A 99 4.82 -2.11 7.35
N PRO A 100 5.82 -2.20 8.23
CA PRO A 100 5.74 -1.43 9.46
C PRO A 100 5.65 0.05 9.11
N ALA A 101 4.81 0.78 9.81
CA ALA A 101 4.59 2.18 9.47
C ALA A 101 5.90 2.98 9.51
N GLY A 102 6.79 2.63 10.43
CA GLY A 102 8.05 3.34 10.55
C GLY A 102 8.99 3.17 9.37
N CYS A 103 8.72 2.18 8.51
CA CYS A 103 9.54 1.95 7.32
C CYS A 103 8.96 2.61 6.08
N VAL A 104 7.80 3.21 6.18
CA VAL A 104 7.13 3.82 5.03
C VAL A 104 7.44 5.31 5.01
N ASP A 105 7.98 5.76 3.88
CA ASP A 105 8.29 7.18 3.70
C ASP A 105 7.11 7.92 3.12
N ASP A 106 6.36 7.29 2.24
CA ASP A 106 5.30 7.99 1.52
C ASP A 106 4.31 7.00 0.92
N ILE A 107 3.07 7.43 0.79
CA ILE A 107 2.02 6.68 0.10
C ILE A 107 1.32 7.63 -0.84
N GLU A 108 1.27 7.26 -2.12
CA GLU A 108 0.56 8.04 -3.12
C GLU A 108 -0.54 7.20 -3.72
N PHE A 109 -1.71 7.79 -3.86
CA PHE A 109 -2.82 7.12 -4.53
C PHE A 109 -2.67 7.28 -6.03
N ILE A 110 -2.95 6.21 -6.75
CA ILE A 110 -2.84 6.18 -8.20
C ILE A 110 -4.23 6.07 -8.77
N GLU A 111 -4.58 7.02 -9.63
CA GLU A 111 -5.85 6.96 -10.32
C GLU A 111 -5.67 6.23 -11.64
N TYR A 112 -6.61 5.38 -11.97
CA TYR A 112 -6.54 4.61 -13.19
C TYR A 112 -7.95 4.39 -13.73
N SER A 113 -8.03 4.07 -15.00
CA SER A 113 -9.29 3.71 -15.60
C SER A 113 -9.05 2.61 -16.62
N PHE A 114 -10.05 1.75 -16.76
CA PHE A 114 -10.04 0.70 -17.77
C PHE A 114 -10.95 1.13 -18.92
N GLU A 115 -10.45 0.94 -20.14
CA GLU A 115 -11.23 1.30 -21.31
C GLU A 115 -11.40 0.17 -22.26
#